data_51f36a4016691ec1b87d822a1dfdbec8
#
_entry.id   51f36a4016691ec1b87d822a1dfdbec8
#
_cell.length_a   1.000
_cell.length_b   1.000
_cell.length_c   1.000
_cell.angle_alpha   90.00
_cell.angle_beta   90.00
_cell.angle_gamma   90.00
#
_symmetry.space_group_name_H-M   'P 1'
#
loop_
_entity.id
_entity.type
_entity.pdbx_description
1 polymer ?
#
loop_
_entity_poly.entity_id
_entity_poly.type
_entity_poly.pdbx_seq_one_letter_code
_entity_poly.pdbx_strand_id
1 'polypeptide(L)'
;KYYGFAPEGNKAGSMLTGLCALRVDNSGNITKLWARDMDSDDLDDAMNGEGDFDGFGSDTNDTLYYFGNNEDSDGALKTGSVSVNLDGDNYQFQFSKTGGAEGKGRGLNGIDDSKYIYKFGMKLKAGSDDKYIVVYADGDTGASDVTVHKIDTAALRRDAVERGQNKDGDTVYAYGTLGSLVSGKASSNYYLLNTSGTIVKNKTAAKDGNDWYFYVDNKVIKMYTNNNTLTGGVEDLKKDWNVESKLISDGIDGDVLDTDMVDDGI
;
A
#
# COMPACT_ATOMS: atom_id res chain seq x y z
N LYS A 1 3.96 -1.44 -31.10
CA LYS A 1 4.79 -1.65 -29.91
C LYS A 1 5.43 -0.31 -29.54
N TYR A 2 5.62 -0.08 -28.24
CA TYR A 2 6.33 1.07 -27.69
C TYR A 2 7.62 0.57 -27.05
N TYR A 3 8.67 1.37 -27.13
CA TYR A 3 9.98 1.08 -26.59
C TYR A 3 10.47 2.33 -25.82
N GLY A 4 11.14 2.12 -24.69
CA GLY A 4 11.78 3.17 -23.91
C GLY A 4 13.26 3.22 -24.20
N PHE A 5 13.83 4.45 -24.16
CA PHE A 5 15.26 4.65 -24.30
C PHE A 5 15.75 5.53 -23.16
N ALA A 6 16.92 5.21 -22.61
CA ALA A 6 17.52 5.96 -21.52
C ALA A 6 17.75 7.42 -21.96
N PRO A 7 17.26 8.43 -21.21
CA PRO A 7 17.31 9.83 -21.63
C PRO A 7 18.71 10.45 -21.52
N GLU A 8 19.52 9.97 -20.58
CA GLU A 8 20.80 10.57 -20.21
C GLU A 8 21.82 9.56 -19.68
N GLY A 9 23.02 10.05 -19.32
CA GLY A 9 24.10 9.27 -18.73
C GLY A 9 24.91 8.44 -19.73
N ASN A 10 25.77 7.59 -19.23
CA ASN A 10 26.69 6.76 -20.04
C ASN A 10 25.97 5.74 -20.95
N LYS A 11 24.68 5.56 -20.76
CA LYS A 11 23.82 4.64 -21.50
C LYS A 11 22.69 5.37 -22.24
N ALA A 12 22.80 6.69 -22.42
CA ALA A 12 21.84 7.47 -23.19
C ALA A 12 21.56 6.84 -24.56
N GLY A 13 20.28 6.73 -24.92
CA GLY A 13 19.82 6.10 -26.17
C GLY A 13 19.82 4.57 -26.15
N SER A 14 20.27 3.91 -25.07
CA SER A 14 20.09 2.46 -24.95
C SER A 14 18.62 2.09 -24.65
N MET A 15 18.15 1.02 -25.26
CA MET A 15 16.80 0.52 -25.05
C MET A 15 16.61 0.05 -23.59
N LEU A 16 15.49 0.38 -23.00
CA LEU A 16 15.10 -0.08 -21.67
C LEU A 16 14.52 -1.50 -21.75
N THR A 17 14.87 -2.32 -20.76
CA THR A 17 14.37 -3.68 -20.55
C THR A 17 14.01 -3.87 -19.08
N GLY A 18 13.26 -4.91 -18.75
CA GLY A 18 12.91 -5.24 -17.38
C GLY A 18 11.92 -4.27 -16.74
N LEU A 19 11.87 -4.31 -15.44
CA LEU A 19 11.12 -3.34 -14.63
C LEU A 19 11.96 -2.07 -14.50
N CYS A 20 11.32 -0.91 -14.73
CA CYS A 20 12.00 0.39 -14.73
C CYS A 20 11.21 1.41 -13.92
N ALA A 21 11.90 2.19 -13.11
CA ALA A 21 11.34 3.35 -12.41
C ALA A 21 11.62 4.61 -13.23
N LEU A 22 10.55 5.26 -13.72
CA LEU A 22 10.64 6.37 -14.67
C LEU A 22 9.77 7.54 -14.26
N ARG A 23 10.18 8.73 -14.69
CA ARG A 23 9.29 9.90 -14.85
C ARG A 23 9.05 10.14 -16.32
N VAL A 24 7.77 10.13 -16.72
CA VAL A 24 7.37 10.38 -18.12
C VAL A 24 6.45 11.59 -18.14
N ASP A 25 6.81 12.60 -18.96
CA ASP A 25 6.00 13.82 -19.09
C ASP A 25 4.71 13.59 -19.90
N ASN A 26 3.85 14.61 -19.96
CA ASN A 26 2.58 14.55 -20.69
C ASN A 26 2.75 14.41 -22.22
N SER A 27 3.95 14.52 -22.74
CA SER A 27 4.27 14.31 -24.16
C SER A 27 4.81 12.90 -24.42
N GLY A 28 4.98 12.10 -23.37
CA GLY A 28 5.51 10.73 -23.42
C GLY A 28 7.03 10.65 -23.42
N ASN A 29 7.73 11.75 -23.08
CA ASN A 29 9.19 11.73 -22.97
C ASN A 29 9.60 11.24 -21.58
N ILE A 30 10.61 10.38 -21.53
CA ILE A 30 11.26 10.00 -20.28
C ILE A 30 12.14 11.18 -19.84
N THR A 31 11.75 11.85 -18.74
CA THR A 31 12.44 13.02 -18.19
C THR A 31 13.35 12.66 -17.03
N LYS A 32 13.14 11.50 -16.40
CA LYS A 32 14.04 10.95 -15.38
C LYS A 32 14.01 9.43 -15.44
N LEU A 33 15.17 8.83 -15.30
CA LEU A 33 15.36 7.39 -15.11
C LEU A 33 15.96 7.20 -13.71
N TRP A 34 15.15 6.61 -12.81
CA TRP A 34 15.58 6.25 -11.46
C TRP A 34 16.34 4.93 -11.48
N ALA A 35 15.76 3.90 -12.07
CA ALA A 35 16.36 2.58 -12.22
C ALA A 35 15.82 1.85 -13.46
N ARG A 36 16.56 0.83 -13.91
CA ARG A 36 16.16 -0.07 -14.98
C ARG A 36 16.64 -1.48 -14.70
N ASP A 37 16.01 -2.49 -15.31
CA ASP A 37 16.28 -3.90 -15.02
C ASP A 37 16.31 -4.18 -13.50
N MET A 38 15.34 -3.57 -12.79
CA MET A 38 15.23 -3.62 -11.34
C MET A 38 15.12 -5.06 -10.85
N ASP A 39 15.82 -5.35 -9.78
CA ASP A 39 15.68 -6.58 -8.98
C ASP A 39 14.66 -6.39 -7.84
N SER A 40 14.60 -7.35 -6.90
CA SER A 40 13.66 -7.28 -5.77
C SER A 40 14.05 -6.22 -4.74
N ASP A 41 15.34 -5.98 -4.55
CA ASP A 41 15.84 -4.97 -3.61
C ASP A 41 15.54 -3.56 -4.16
N ASP A 42 15.82 -3.32 -5.45
CA ASP A 42 15.44 -2.08 -6.14
C ASP A 42 13.93 -1.81 -6.06
N LEU A 43 13.11 -2.86 -6.18
CA LEU A 43 11.65 -2.72 -6.06
C LEU A 43 11.25 -2.31 -4.65
N ASP A 44 11.83 -2.91 -3.62
CA ASP A 44 11.56 -2.60 -2.23
C ASP A 44 11.97 -1.14 -1.92
N ASP A 45 13.17 -0.74 -2.31
CA ASP A 45 13.66 0.64 -2.17
C ASP A 45 12.75 1.65 -2.90
N ALA A 46 12.28 1.32 -4.11
CA ALA A 46 11.36 2.19 -4.86
C ALA A 46 10.00 2.33 -4.16
N MET A 47 9.51 1.25 -3.57
CA MET A 47 8.25 1.27 -2.81
C MET A 47 8.36 2.07 -1.51
N ASN A 48 9.54 2.12 -0.92
CA ASN A 48 9.84 2.80 0.32
C ASN A 48 10.38 4.22 0.12
N GLY A 49 10.81 4.59 -1.09
CA GLY A 49 11.49 5.86 -1.34
C GLY A 49 12.88 5.93 -0.71
N GLU A 50 13.57 4.78 -0.63
CA GLU A 50 14.87 4.66 0.02
C GLU A 50 16.03 4.65 -1.00
N GLY A 51 17.26 4.84 -0.50
CA GLY A 51 18.47 4.73 -1.30
C GLY A 51 18.45 5.64 -2.54
N ASP A 52 18.68 5.06 -3.71
CA ASP A 52 18.69 5.77 -4.99
C ASP A 52 17.29 6.25 -5.42
N PHE A 53 16.23 5.82 -4.71
CA PHE A 53 14.84 6.21 -4.95
C PHE A 53 14.35 7.33 -4.02
N ASP A 54 15.23 7.99 -3.28
CA ASP A 54 14.85 9.16 -2.48
C ASP A 54 14.13 10.21 -3.35
N GLY A 55 12.89 10.52 -2.96
CA GLY A 55 11.98 11.39 -3.71
C GLY A 55 11.26 10.72 -4.89
N PHE A 56 11.40 9.43 -5.15
CA PHE A 56 10.55 8.70 -6.11
C PHE A 56 9.09 8.69 -5.62
N GLY A 57 8.17 8.99 -6.53
CA GLY A 57 6.74 9.12 -6.21
C GLY A 57 6.33 10.49 -5.66
N SER A 58 7.27 11.43 -5.45
CA SER A 58 6.95 12.81 -5.10
C SER A 58 6.30 13.61 -6.24
N ASP A 59 6.52 13.18 -7.49
CA ASP A 59 5.85 13.68 -8.68
C ASP A 59 4.84 12.64 -9.17
N THR A 60 3.63 13.05 -9.51
CA THR A 60 2.57 12.17 -10.00
C THR A 60 2.94 11.43 -11.29
N ASN A 61 3.99 11.86 -11.98
CA ASN A 61 4.54 11.19 -13.17
C ASN A 61 5.60 10.14 -12.85
N ASP A 62 6.03 10.01 -11.60
CA ASP A 62 6.91 8.94 -11.18
C ASP A 62 6.10 7.65 -11.05
N THR A 63 6.53 6.60 -11.73
CA THR A 63 5.91 5.28 -11.61
C THR A 63 6.79 4.20 -12.24
N LEU A 64 6.38 2.95 -12.04
CA LEU A 64 7.03 1.81 -12.67
C LEU A 64 6.45 1.55 -14.07
N TYR A 65 7.32 1.06 -14.94
CA TYR A 65 7.01 0.55 -16.29
C TYR A 65 7.70 -0.79 -16.48
N TYR A 66 7.09 -1.69 -17.24
CA TYR A 66 7.72 -2.96 -17.55
C TYR A 66 7.92 -3.13 -19.06
N PHE A 67 9.18 -3.31 -19.43
CA PHE A 67 9.61 -3.64 -20.80
C PHE A 67 10.02 -5.12 -20.80
N GLY A 68 9.67 -5.84 -21.86
CA GLY A 68 10.04 -7.24 -21.93
C GLY A 68 11.56 -7.44 -21.83
N ASN A 69 11.99 -8.40 -21.03
CA ASN A 69 13.39 -8.67 -20.74
C ASN A 69 13.84 -10.10 -21.10
N ASN A 70 13.00 -10.89 -21.74
CA ASN A 70 13.37 -12.21 -22.23
C ASN A 70 13.60 -12.21 -23.75
N GLU A 71 14.23 -13.26 -24.25
CA GLU A 71 14.59 -13.39 -25.68
C GLU A 71 13.40 -13.19 -26.63
N ASP A 72 12.18 -13.52 -26.18
CA ASP A 72 10.96 -13.41 -26.99
C ASP A 72 10.25 -12.06 -26.87
N SER A 73 10.62 -11.19 -25.94
CA SER A 73 9.84 -9.99 -25.63
C SER A 73 10.41 -8.68 -26.17
N ASP A 74 11.64 -8.68 -26.66
CA ASP A 74 12.24 -7.61 -27.47
C ASP A 74 12.21 -6.17 -26.83
N GLY A 75 12.14 -6.03 -25.52
CA GLY A 75 12.10 -4.71 -24.85
C GLY A 75 10.79 -3.94 -25.03
N ALA A 76 9.74 -4.56 -25.56
CA ALA A 76 8.47 -3.89 -25.79
C ALA A 76 7.72 -3.62 -24.47
N LEU A 77 7.20 -2.38 -24.34
CA LEU A 77 6.37 -1.95 -23.22
C LEU A 77 5.17 -2.88 -23.03
N LYS A 78 4.99 -3.35 -21.82
CA LYS A 78 3.85 -4.18 -21.40
C LYS A 78 2.73 -3.32 -20.81
N THR A 79 1.50 -3.83 -20.92
CA THR A 79 0.29 -3.16 -20.42
C THR A 79 -0.68 -4.20 -19.85
N GLY A 80 -1.57 -3.77 -18.99
CA GLY A 80 -2.54 -4.65 -18.31
C GLY A 80 -1.90 -5.40 -17.15
N SER A 81 -2.50 -6.54 -16.80
CA SER A 81 -1.98 -7.39 -15.74
C SER A 81 -0.76 -8.17 -16.22
N VAL A 82 0.34 -8.05 -15.50
CA VAL A 82 1.62 -8.70 -15.81
C VAL A 82 2.19 -9.33 -14.56
N SER A 83 2.70 -10.56 -14.68
CA SER A 83 3.54 -11.18 -13.65
C SER A 83 5.00 -10.92 -14.01
N VAL A 84 5.75 -10.35 -13.08
CA VAL A 84 7.19 -10.10 -13.23
C VAL A 84 7.92 -10.97 -12.23
N ASN A 85 8.90 -11.74 -12.69
CA ASN A 85 9.80 -12.49 -11.81
C ASN A 85 11.02 -11.64 -11.50
N LEU A 86 11.27 -11.40 -10.22
CA LEU A 86 12.47 -10.74 -9.71
C LEU A 86 13.10 -11.68 -8.69
N ASP A 87 14.34 -12.08 -8.91
CA ASP A 87 15.14 -12.94 -8.04
C ASP A 87 14.47 -14.26 -7.62
N GLY A 88 13.57 -14.77 -8.45
CA GLY A 88 12.83 -16.02 -8.19
C GLY A 88 11.43 -15.81 -7.63
N ASP A 89 11.10 -14.63 -7.14
CA ASP A 89 9.76 -14.27 -6.66
C ASP A 89 8.89 -13.66 -7.76
N ASN A 90 7.59 -13.96 -7.70
CA ASN A 90 6.62 -13.47 -8.68
C ASN A 90 5.78 -12.34 -8.08
N TYR A 91 5.93 -11.17 -8.69
CA TYR A 91 5.18 -9.97 -8.39
C TYR A 91 4.07 -9.74 -9.42
N GLN A 92 2.90 -9.32 -8.97
CA GLN A 92 1.77 -9.03 -9.84
C GLN A 92 1.64 -7.53 -10.04
N PHE A 93 1.66 -7.09 -11.29
CA PHE A 93 1.53 -5.69 -11.66
C PHE A 93 0.29 -5.42 -12.49
N GLN A 94 -0.20 -4.18 -12.40
CA GLN A 94 -1.26 -3.64 -13.25
C GLN A 94 -0.74 -2.36 -13.92
N PHE A 95 -0.58 -2.42 -15.23
CA PHE A 95 -0.15 -1.30 -16.06
C PHE A 95 -1.30 -0.77 -16.91
N SER A 96 -1.36 0.56 -17.08
CA SER A 96 -2.39 1.21 -17.89
C SER A 96 -2.38 0.70 -19.35
N LYS A 97 -3.56 0.40 -19.87
CA LYS A 97 -3.76 0.01 -21.28
C LYS A 97 -4.02 1.23 -22.18
N THR A 98 -4.41 2.33 -21.60
CA THR A 98 -4.92 3.54 -22.27
C THR A 98 -4.11 4.78 -21.90
N GLY A 99 -4.47 5.93 -22.43
CA GLY A 99 -3.89 7.22 -22.06
C GLY A 99 -2.81 7.73 -23.03
N GLY A 100 -2.76 7.22 -24.26
CA GLY A 100 -1.77 7.67 -25.22
C GLY A 100 -0.33 7.26 -24.85
N ALA A 101 0.66 8.02 -25.33
CA ALA A 101 2.09 7.73 -25.05
C ALA A 101 2.43 8.01 -23.57
N GLU A 102 1.91 9.12 -23.04
CA GLU A 102 2.16 9.60 -21.68
C GLU A 102 1.55 8.71 -20.60
N GLY A 103 0.42 8.04 -20.88
CA GLY A 103 -0.28 7.24 -19.90
C GLY A 103 -0.19 5.73 -20.10
N LYS A 104 0.13 5.28 -21.32
CA LYS A 104 0.19 3.86 -21.63
C LYS A 104 1.37 3.17 -20.97
N GLY A 105 1.11 2.06 -20.29
CA GLY A 105 2.14 1.28 -19.60
C GLY A 105 2.52 1.82 -18.22
N ARG A 106 1.91 2.90 -17.75
CA ARG A 106 2.11 3.40 -16.38
C ARG A 106 1.66 2.37 -15.37
N GLY A 107 2.45 2.16 -14.33
CA GLY A 107 2.01 1.45 -13.14
C GLY A 107 0.87 2.23 -12.46
N LEU A 108 -0.24 1.54 -12.16
CA LEU A 108 -1.42 2.17 -11.60
C LEU A 108 -1.32 2.27 -10.08
N ASN A 109 -1.85 3.36 -9.52
CA ASN A 109 -2.07 3.53 -8.09
C ASN A 109 -3.57 3.43 -7.78
N GLY A 110 -3.92 2.89 -6.61
CA GLY A 110 -5.29 2.90 -6.09
C GLY A 110 -6.00 1.57 -6.09
N ILE A 111 -7.32 1.64 -5.89
CA ILE A 111 -8.20 0.49 -5.71
C ILE A 111 -8.68 -0.01 -7.08
N ASP A 112 -8.54 -1.30 -7.33
CA ASP A 112 -9.05 -1.97 -8.54
C ASP A 112 -10.21 -2.90 -8.17
N ASP A 113 -11.35 -2.70 -8.85
CA ASP A 113 -12.58 -3.49 -8.71
C ASP A 113 -13.03 -3.68 -7.24
N SER A 114 -12.74 -2.71 -6.38
CA SER A 114 -13.00 -2.81 -4.93
C SER A 114 -12.42 -4.07 -4.27
N LYS A 115 -11.38 -4.65 -4.85
CA LYS A 115 -10.83 -5.95 -4.47
C LYS A 115 -9.33 -5.94 -4.19
N TYR A 116 -8.57 -5.20 -4.98
CA TYR A 116 -7.11 -5.11 -4.88
C TYR A 116 -6.67 -3.67 -4.75
N ILE A 117 -5.49 -3.44 -4.19
CA ILE A 117 -4.84 -2.13 -4.15
C ILE A 117 -3.47 -2.25 -4.81
N TYR A 118 -3.12 -1.26 -5.63
CA TYR A 118 -1.85 -1.17 -6.33
C TYR A 118 -1.12 0.10 -5.93
N LYS A 119 0.21 0.01 -5.79
CA LYS A 119 1.14 1.15 -5.67
C LYS A 119 2.18 1.03 -6.78
N PHE A 120 2.34 2.07 -7.58
CA PHE A 120 3.20 2.10 -8.76
C PHE A 120 3.01 0.89 -9.71
N GLY A 121 1.81 0.34 -9.74
CA GLY A 121 1.46 -0.84 -10.52
C GLY A 121 1.58 -2.15 -9.74
N MET A 122 2.39 -2.25 -8.70
CA MET A 122 2.53 -3.45 -7.89
C MET A 122 1.29 -3.71 -7.03
N LYS A 123 0.78 -4.95 -7.09
CA LYS A 123 -0.32 -5.37 -6.22
C LYS A 123 0.17 -5.56 -4.79
N LEU A 124 -0.40 -4.80 -3.86
CA LEU A 124 -0.09 -4.89 -2.45
C LEU A 124 -0.69 -6.16 -1.82
N LYS A 125 0.08 -6.82 -0.99
CA LYS A 125 -0.34 -8.01 -0.26
C LYS A 125 0.43 -8.13 1.06
N ALA A 126 -0.16 -8.81 2.04
CA ALA A 126 0.55 -9.15 3.26
C ALA A 126 1.61 -10.23 3.01
N GLY A 127 2.70 -10.16 3.77
CA GLY A 127 3.63 -11.28 3.93
C GLY A 127 2.96 -12.48 4.61
N SER A 128 3.57 -13.67 4.49
CA SER A 128 3.07 -14.89 5.13
C SER A 128 3.04 -14.75 6.66
N ASP A 129 4.03 -14.09 7.21
CA ASP A 129 4.22 -13.95 8.65
C ASP A 129 3.28 -12.89 9.24
N ASP A 130 3.08 -11.78 8.53
CA ASP A 130 2.15 -10.72 8.93
C ASP A 130 0.68 -11.14 8.83
N LYS A 131 0.33 -11.98 7.84
CA LYS A 131 -1.03 -12.41 7.48
C LYS A 131 -1.94 -11.29 6.97
N TYR A 132 -1.80 -10.08 7.48
CA TYR A 132 -2.55 -8.89 7.11
C TYR A 132 -1.65 -7.66 7.12
N ILE A 133 -1.92 -6.72 6.21
CA ILE A 133 -1.38 -5.36 6.23
C ILE A 133 -2.51 -4.35 6.16
N VAL A 134 -2.29 -3.18 6.74
CA VAL A 134 -3.17 -2.03 6.62
C VAL A 134 -2.64 -1.11 5.52
N VAL A 135 -3.51 -0.70 4.62
CA VAL A 135 -3.17 0.20 3.51
C VAL A 135 -4.19 1.33 3.43
N TYR A 136 -3.69 2.57 3.35
CA TYR A 136 -4.47 3.73 2.97
C TYR A 136 -4.52 3.85 1.44
N ALA A 137 -5.70 4.10 0.86
CA ALA A 137 -5.86 4.43 -0.54
C ALA A 137 -7.08 5.34 -0.73
N ASP A 138 -6.93 6.48 -1.40
CA ASP A 138 -7.97 7.51 -1.52
C ASP A 138 -8.67 7.57 -2.88
N GLY A 139 -8.41 6.62 -3.75
CA GLY A 139 -9.05 6.57 -5.07
C GLY A 139 -8.92 5.23 -5.78
N ASP A 140 -9.69 5.11 -6.86
CA ASP A 140 -9.64 3.94 -7.74
C ASP A 140 -8.51 4.06 -8.76
N THR A 141 -8.04 2.93 -9.29
CA THR A 141 -7.06 2.91 -10.38
C THR A 141 -7.59 3.67 -11.60
N GLY A 142 -6.79 4.60 -12.11
CA GLY A 142 -7.17 5.45 -13.23
C GLY A 142 -7.73 6.82 -12.84
N ALA A 143 -7.95 7.09 -11.56
CA ALA A 143 -8.13 8.45 -11.06
C ALA A 143 -6.79 9.19 -11.05
N SER A 144 -6.84 10.53 -11.12
CA SER A 144 -5.66 11.38 -10.93
C SER A 144 -5.35 11.51 -9.43
N ASP A 145 -4.09 11.68 -9.11
CA ASP A 145 -3.62 12.06 -7.77
C ASP A 145 -4.00 11.06 -6.66
N VAL A 146 -4.01 9.77 -6.97
CA VAL A 146 -4.30 8.71 -5.98
C VAL A 146 -3.08 8.48 -5.10
N THR A 147 -3.29 8.60 -3.80
CA THR A 147 -2.29 8.32 -2.77
C THR A 147 -2.49 6.91 -2.22
N VAL A 148 -1.42 6.15 -2.09
CA VAL A 148 -1.41 4.81 -1.50
C VAL A 148 -0.24 4.70 -0.52
N HIS A 149 -0.54 4.35 0.74
CA HIS A 149 0.45 4.14 1.79
C HIS A 149 0.19 2.85 2.55
N LYS A 150 1.24 2.14 2.90
CA LYS A 150 1.19 1.07 3.90
C LYS A 150 1.27 1.71 5.30
N ILE A 151 0.47 1.22 6.22
CA ILE A 151 0.43 1.71 7.60
C ILE A 151 1.23 0.77 8.51
N ASP A 152 2.13 1.33 9.30
CA ASP A 152 2.91 0.57 10.27
C ASP A 152 2.02 0.06 11.41
N THR A 153 1.73 -1.24 11.41
CA THR A 153 0.95 -1.88 12.47
C THR A 153 1.72 -2.01 13.79
N ALA A 154 3.05 -1.93 13.78
CA ALA A 154 3.85 -1.89 15.01
C ALA A 154 3.63 -0.56 15.75
N ALA A 155 3.56 0.54 15.02
CA ALA A 155 3.19 1.84 15.60
C ALA A 155 1.77 1.80 16.19
N LEU A 156 0.80 1.21 15.49
CA LEU A 156 -0.56 1.03 16.02
C LEU A 156 -0.59 0.24 17.33
N ARG A 157 0.22 -0.82 17.45
CA ARG A 157 0.32 -1.58 18.70
C ARG A 157 0.96 -0.79 19.82
N ARG A 158 2.04 -0.06 19.52
CA ARG A 158 2.73 0.79 20.48
C ARG A 158 1.81 1.85 21.09
N ASP A 159 0.95 2.43 20.26
CA ASP A 159 0.09 3.57 20.62
C ASP A 159 -1.34 3.13 21.01
N ALA A 160 -1.58 1.81 21.13
CA ALA A 160 -2.84 1.28 21.60
C ALA A 160 -3.11 1.64 23.05
N VAL A 161 -4.36 2.00 23.36
CA VAL A 161 -4.79 2.46 24.68
C VAL A 161 -5.37 1.29 25.48
N GLU A 162 -5.04 1.24 26.78
CA GLU A 162 -5.67 0.29 27.71
C GLU A 162 -7.17 0.53 27.82
N ARG A 163 -7.93 -0.55 27.73
CA ARG A 163 -9.40 -0.55 27.73
C ARG A 163 -10.02 -1.24 28.95
N GLY A 164 -9.21 -1.80 29.82
CA GLY A 164 -9.63 -2.57 30.98
C GLY A 164 -9.22 -4.03 30.86
N GLN A 165 -9.93 -4.92 31.53
CA GLN A 165 -9.63 -6.35 31.54
C GLN A 165 -10.75 -7.14 30.86
N ASN A 166 -10.36 -8.24 30.19
CA ASN A 166 -11.33 -9.21 29.68
C ASN A 166 -11.87 -10.08 30.83
N LYS A 167 -12.79 -11.01 30.51
CA LYS A 167 -13.38 -11.96 31.49
C LYS A 167 -12.36 -12.87 32.18
N ASP A 168 -11.19 -13.04 31.58
CA ASP A 168 -10.12 -13.91 32.10
C ASP A 168 -9.09 -13.10 32.92
N GLY A 169 -9.30 -11.79 33.06
CA GLY A 169 -8.45 -10.86 33.85
C GLY A 169 -7.27 -10.27 33.06
N ASP A 170 -7.16 -10.54 31.75
CA ASP A 170 -6.09 -10.01 30.93
C ASP A 170 -6.37 -8.56 30.54
N THR A 171 -5.34 -7.71 30.58
CA THR A 171 -5.44 -6.33 30.12
C THR A 171 -5.69 -6.26 28.63
N VAL A 172 -6.71 -5.49 28.25
CA VAL A 172 -7.08 -5.26 26.86
C VAL A 172 -6.55 -3.92 26.39
N TYR A 173 -5.77 -3.96 25.33
CA TYR A 173 -5.32 -2.78 24.60
C TYR A 173 -6.03 -2.73 23.25
N ALA A 174 -6.45 -1.56 22.84
CA ALA A 174 -7.08 -1.39 21.53
C ALA A 174 -6.70 -0.05 20.91
N TYR A 175 -6.45 -0.09 19.62
CA TYR A 175 -6.46 1.05 18.74
C TYR A 175 -7.85 1.14 18.09
N GLY A 176 -8.53 2.26 18.27
CA GLY A 176 -9.89 2.44 17.77
C GLY A 176 -9.95 2.67 16.26
N THR A 177 -11.03 3.24 15.81
CA THR A 177 -11.28 3.54 14.40
C THR A 177 -10.09 4.26 13.77
N LEU A 178 -9.54 3.74 12.69
CA LEU A 178 -8.33 4.27 12.04
C LEU A 178 -8.53 5.63 11.34
N GLY A 179 -9.68 6.25 11.48
CA GLY A 179 -10.06 7.46 10.76
C GLY A 179 -9.25 8.72 11.05
N SER A 180 -8.40 8.69 12.07
CA SER A 180 -7.52 9.80 12.43
C SER A 180 -6.05 9.52 12.22
N LEU A 181 -5.69 8.38 11.62
CA LEU A 181 -4.29 7.99 11.40
C LEU A 181 -3.53 8.93 10.47
N VAL A 182 -4.23 9.51 9.49
CA VAL A 182 -3.67 10.54 8.63
C VAL A 182 -4.59 11.75 8.74
N SER A 183 -4.05 12.88 9.20
CA SER A 183 -4.81 14.11 9.39
C SER A 183 -5.62 14.48 8.15
N GLY A 184 -6.91 14.74 8.34
CA GLY A 184 -7.82 15.11 7.24
C GLY A 184 -8.24 13.98 6.30
N LYS A 185 -7.88 12.72 6.57
CA LYS A 185 -8.23 11.57 5.72
C LYS A 185 -9.40 10.76 6.32
N ALA A 186 -10.30 10.29 5.45
CA ALA A 186 -11.50 9.58 5.87
C ALA A 186 -11.18 8.16 6.37
N SER A 187 -11.85 7.71 7.44
CA SER A 187 -11.72 6.34 7.98
C SER A 187 -12.06 5.24 6.99
N SER A 188 -12.90 5.56 5.99
CA SER A 188 -13.28 4.63 4.92
C SER A 188 -12.16 4.31 3.93
N ASN A 189 -11.03 5.02 3.99
CA ASN A 189 -9.92 4.87 3.06
C ASN A 189 -8.81 3.94 3.59
N TYR A 190 -8.99 3.35 4.77
CA TYR A 190 -8.08 2.35 5.33
C TYR A 190 -8.61 0.95 5.10
N TYR A 191 -7.81 0.12 4.45
CA TYR A 191 -8.17 -1.23 4.03
C TYR A 191 -7.25 -2.26 4.66
N LEU A 192 -7.83 -3.39 5.07
CA LEU A 192 -7.07 -4.56 5.49
C LEU A 192 -6.87 -5.48 4.28
N LEU A 193 -5.62 -5.78 3.93
CA LEU A 193 -5.27 -6.72 2.87
C LEU A 193 -4.74 -8.02 3.46
N ASN A 194 -5.11 -9.14 2.86
CA ASN A 194 -4.60 -10.46 3.22
C ASN A 194 -3.38 -10.86 2.36
N THR A 195 -2.86 -12.05 2.55
CA THR A 195 -1.71 -12.61 1.80
C THR A 195 -1.96 -12.81 0.31
N SER A 196 -3.19 -12.79 -0.16
CA SER A 196 -3.52 -12.79 -1.60
C SER A 196 -3.66 -11.37 -2.17
N GLY A 197 -3.52 -10.33 -1.33
CA GLY A 197 -3.73 -8.93 -1.68
C GLY A 197 -5.21 -8.54 -1.78
N THR A 198 -6.12 -9.39 -1.32
CA THR A 198 -7.56 -9.10 -1.39
C THR A 198 -7.98 -8.23 -0.20
N ILE A 199 -8.76 -7.17 -0.48
CA ILE A 199 -9.39 -6.34 0.53
C ILE A 199 -10.34 -7.19 1.37
N VAL A 200 -10.13 -7.22 2.68
CA VAL A 200 -10.98 -7.90 3.64
C VAL A 200 -12.28 -7.11 3.81
N LYS A 201 -13.42 -7.73 3.52
CA LYS A 201 -14.72 -7.04 3.55
C LYS A 201 -15.35 -7.04 4.94
N ASN A 202 -15.50 -8.23 5.51
CA ASN A 202 -16.07 -8.42 6.85
C ASN A 202 -15.24 -9.47 7.58
N LYS A 203 -14.76 -9.16 8.76
CA LYS A 203 -14.01 -10.09 9.55
C LYS A 203 -14.07 -9.72 11.02
N THR A 204 -14.46 -10.67 11.85
CA THR A 204 -14.40 -10.55 13.31
C THR A 204 -13.15 -11.27 13.80
N ALA A 205 -12.31 -10.58 14.56
CA ALA A 205 -11.08 -11.09 15.13
C ALA A 205 -10.14 -11.74 14.08
N ALA A 206 -9.79 -10.99 13.01
CA ALA A 206 -8.76 -11.41 12.06
C ALA A 206 -7.38 -11.33 12.73
N LYS A 207 -6.84 -12.48 13.12
CA LYS A 207 -5.55 -12.58 13.81
C LYS A 207 -4.38 -12.33 12.86
N ASP A 208 -3.54 -11.35 13.20
CA ASP A 208 -2.30 -11.07 12.47
C ASP A 208 -1.11 -11.96 12.93
N GLY A 209 0.06 -11.68 12.40
CA GLY A 209 1.31 -12.39 12.78
C GLY A 209 1.81 -12.08 14.19
N ASN A 210 1.31 -11.03 14.83
CA ASN A 210 1.74 -10.55 16.15
C ASN A 210 0.72 -10.84 17.26
N ASP A 211 -0.20 -11.77 17.01
CA ASP A 211 -1.27 -12.16 17.94
C ASP A 211 -2.26 -11.05 18.29
N TRP A 212 -2.35 -10.02 17.44
CA TRP A 212 -3.38 -8.99 17.50
C TRP A 212 -4.48 -9.27 16.49
N TYR A 213 -5.63 -8.61 16.66
CA TYR A 213 -6.86 -8.92 15.94
C TYR A 213 -7.46 -7.68 15.32
N PHE A 214 -7.73 -7.75 14.02
CA PHE A 214 -8.50 -6.73 13.31
C PHE A 214 -9.98 -7.07 13.32
N TYR A 215 -10.80 -6.06 13.56
CA TYR A 215 -12.25 -6.11 13.41
C TYR A 215 -12.61 -5.24 12.21
N VAL A 216 -13.20 -5.85 11.19
CA VAL A 216 -13.53 -5.20 9.91
C VAL A 216 -15.01 -5.37 9.61
N ASP A 217 -15.67 -4.27 9.31
CA ASP A 217 -17.07 -4.25 8.88
C ASP A 217 -17.19 -3.43 7.61
N ASN A 218 -17.78 -4.02 6.57
CA ASN A 218 -17.96 -3.43 5.26
C ASN A 218 -16.68 -2.74 4.71
N LYS A 219 -15.52 -3.42 4.80
CA LYS A 219 -14.16 -2.99 4.44
C LYS A 219 -13.54 -1.95 5.37
N VAL A 220 -14.30 -1.38 6.30
CA VAL A 220 -13.78 -0.40 7.27
C VAL A 220 -13.16 -1.14 8.44
N ILE A 221 -11.92 -0.82 8.77
CA ILE A 221 -11.27 -1.32 9.97
C ILE A 221 -11.84 -0.56 11.15
N LYS A 222 -12.54 -1.28 12.02
CA LYS A 222 -13.21 -0.69 13.18
C LYS A 222 -12.31 -0.66 14.41
N MET A 223 -11.39 -1.60 14.50
CA MET A 223 -10.50 -1.73 15.64
C MET A 223 -9.33 -2.67 15.37
N TYR A 224 -8.22 -2.42 16.04
CA TYR A 224 -7.08 -3.31 16.15
C TYR A 224 -6.75 -3.50 17.64
N THR A 225 -6.71 -4.75 18.13
CA THR A 225 -6.64 -5.06 19.56
C THR A 225 -5.95 -6.38 19.86
N ASN A 226 -5.41 -6.54 21.06
CA ASN A 226 -4.89 -7.81 21.56
C ASN A 226 -5.99 -8.79 22.03
N ASN A 227 -7.29 -8.45 21.92
CA ASN A 227 -8.40 -9.23 22.44
C ASN A 227 -9.24 -9.86 21.31
N ASN A 228 -9.38 -11.20 21.37
CA ASN A 228 -10.16 -12.00 20.42
C ASN A 228 -11.55 -12.39 20.92
N THR A 229 -11.92 -12.03 22.15
CA THR A 229 -13.12 -12.55 22.84
C THR A 229 -14.30 -11.59 22.84
N LEU A 230 -14.29 -10.58 22.00
CA LEU A 230 -15.40 -9.66 21.87
C LEU A 230 -16.58 -10.36 21.16
N THR A 231 -17.52 -10.86 21.92
CA THR A 231 -18.65 -11.69 21.44
C THR A 231 -19.64 -10.91 20.59
N GLY A 232 -19.79 -9.60 20.82
CA GLY A 232 -20.57 -8.66 19.99
C GLY A 232 -19.73 -7.87 19.00
N GLY A 233 -18.44 -8.21 18.85
CA GLY A 233 -17.53 -7.46 17.99
C GLY A 233 -17.35 -6.01 18.45
N VAL A 234 -17.28 -5.09 17.49
CA VAL A 234 -17.08 -3.66 17.75
C VAL A 234 -18.23 -3.02 18.52
N GLU A 235 -19.45 -3.55 18.39
CA GLU A 235 -20.64 -3.02 19.08
C GLU A 235 -20.59 -3.24 20.59
N ASP A 236 -19.97 -4.33 21.07
CA ASP A 236 -19.77 -4.53 22.50
C ASP A 236 -18.77 -3.51 23.07
N LEU A 237 -17.72 -3.20 22.34
CA LEU A 237 -16.79 -2.13 22.73
C LEU A 237 -17.44 -0.76 22.76
N LYS A 238 -18.32 -0.46 21.82
CA LYS A 238 -19.05 0.82 21.80
C LYS A 238 -19.98 0.96 23.00
N LYS A 239 -20.58 -0.15 23.44
CA LYS A 239 -21.47 -0.14 24.60
C LYS A 239 -20.73 0.03 25.92
N ASP A 240 -19.61 -0.69 26.05
CA ASP A 240 -18.94 -0.79 27.34
C ASP A 240 -17.86 0.31 27.54
N TRP A 241 -17.32 0.86 26.45
CA TRP A 241 -16.12 1.69 26.54
C TRP A 241 -16.16 3.02 25.81
N ASN A 242 -17.20 3.41 25.14
CA ASN A 242 -17.26 4.67 24.39
C ASN A 242 -15.88 5.03 23.74
N VAL A 243 -15.38 4.13 22.93
CA VAL A 243 -14.00 4.08 22.42
C VAL A 243 -13.61 5.40 21.72
N GLU A 244 -14.55 6.02 20.98
CA GLU A 244 -14.27 7.25 20.24
C GLU A 244 -14.05 8.44 21.17
N SER A 245 -14.87 8.60 22.21
CA SER A 245 -14.74 9.73 23.13
C SER A 245 -13.53 9.60 24.05
N LYS A 246 -13.10 8.36 24.35
CA LYS A 246 -11.93 8.13 25.18
C LYS A 246 -10.61 8.32 24.42
N LEU A 247 -10.56 7.95 23.14
CA LEU A 247 -9.40 8.24 22.28
C LEU A 247 -9.15 9.75 22.16
N ILE A 248 -10.21 10.54 22.01
CA ILE A 248 -10.13 12.00 21.96
C ILE A 248 -9.76 12.59 23.33
N SER A 249 -10.30 12.03 24.44
CA SER A 249 -10.06 12.54 25.79
C SER A 249 -8.67 12.18 26.33
N ASP A 250 -8.06 11.11 25.87
CA ASP A 250 -6.74 10.66 26.30
C ASP A 250 -5.60 11.35 25.51
N GLY A 251 -5.93 12.34 24.69
CA GLY A 251 -4.94 13.21 24.03
C GLY A 251 -4.15 12.52 22.92
N ILE A 252 -4.69 11.46 22.36
CA ILE A 252 -4.21 10.95 21.06
C ILE A 252 -4.75 11.92 20.01
N ASP A 253 -4.11 13.06 19.96
CA ASP A 253 -4.35 14.08 18.95
C ASP A 253 -3.79 13.61 17.63
N GLY A 254 -4.49 13.87 16.52
CA GLY A 254 -4.10 13.43 15.19
C GLY A 254 -2.66 13.83 14.80
N ASP A 255 -2.10 14.81 15.46
CA ASP A 255 -0.74 15.30 15.21
C ASP A 255 0.38 14.35 15.68
N VAL A 256 0.10 13.43 16.61
CA VAL A 256 1.09 12.44 17.07
C VAL A 256 1.21 11.25 16.12
N LEU A 257 0.25 11.11 15.23
CA LEU A 257 0.12 9.95 14.35
C LEU A 257 0.68 10.20 12.94
N ASP A 258 1.15 11.41 12.67
CA ASP A 258 1.30 11.88 11.29
C ASP A 258 2.59 11.46 10.60
N THR A 259 3.64 11.14 11.32
CA THR A 259 4.93 10.80 10.68
C THR A 259 5.41 9.39 10.98
N ASP A 260 5.05 8.83 12.14
CA ASP A 260 5.61 7.56 12.59
C ASP A 260 4.72 6.34 12.28
N MET A 261 3.50 6.56 11.75
CA MET A 261 2.55 5.48 11.47
C MET A 261 2.34 5.21 9.99
N VAL A 262 2.74 6.12 9.14
CA VAL A 262 2.82 5.89 7.70
C VAL A 262 4.22 5.37 7.46
N ASP A 263 4.32 4.08 7.22
CA ASP A 263 5.50 3.51 6.62
C ASP A 263 5.51 3.97 5.15
N ASP A 264 6.48 4.81 4.79
CA ASP A 264 6.63 5.31 3.42
C ASP A 264 6.94 4.18 2.43
N GLY A 265 6.98 2.96 2.93
CA GLY A 265 7.28 1.78 2.17
C GLY A 265 6.29 0.62 2.32
N ILE A 266 6.53 -0.40 1.57
CA ILE A 266 5.84 -1.71 1.61
C ILE A 266 6.64 -2.69 2.44
#